data_b0e939787b62e6f8be87fa85d80579ee
#
_entry.id   b0e939787b62e6f8be87fa85d80579ee
#
_cell.length_a   1.000
_cell.length_b   1.000
_cell.length_c   1.000
_cell.angle_alpha   90.00
_cell.angle_beta   90.00
_cell.angle_gamma   90.00
#
_symmetry.space_group_name_H-M   'P 1'
#
loop_
_entity.id
_entity.type
_entity.pdbx_description
1 polymer ?
#
loop_
_entity_poly.entity_id
_entity_poly.type
_entity_poly.pdbx_seq_one_letter_code
_entity_poly.pdbx_strand_id
1 'polypeptide(L)'
;DRLRSRGLGDVYKRQISMRKHLLLLAALLMIGLGATAQKKKSQTSGNKQYQVYAVGFYNQENLFDTCHDAGKNDYEYLPAKGWNGMKYTNKLKNMSRALADMGTDVLPNVGCAFIGLAEVENANVLKDLTAQPPLKARNMQFCHIEGPDKRGIDCALLYNPALFTVKNTRLVPYVQELAKDSAYKTRGFLTVRGELAGEDVAVIVCHWPSRFSGSFYRESGARQAKVVKDSLLRLNPEMKVFVMGDMNDDPTNASMHKVLKAKAEISEVGADEMYNPWYNILAKEGKGTLFYSGSWNLFDQIVITPNLLNRDSKNKDYSSLKFWKNHIFRRDYLIQQEGQYKGAPLRTKAGGRWLNGYSDHLPVVMYLVKEKSRKW
;
A
#
# COMPACT_ATOMS: atom_id res chain seq x y z
N ASP A 1 36.00 -25.71 -27.47
CA ASP A 1 36.61 -24.91 -26.38
C ASP A 1 36.88 -23.45 -26.74
N ARG A 2 35.86 -22.72 -27.24
CA ARG A 2 35.98 -21.28 -27.56
C ARG A 2 34.64 -20.50 -27.46
N LEU A 3 33.85 -20.70 -26.39
CA LEU A 3 32.57 -19.97 -26.22
C LEU A 3 32.21 -19.66 -24.75
N ARG A 4 33.19 -19.33 -23.89
CA ARG A 4 32.92 -19.00 -22.48
C ARG A 4 33.57 -17.72 -21.93
N SER A 5 33.84 -16.68 -22.74
CA SER A 5 34.46 -15.44 -22.21
C SER A 5 33.83 -14.12 -22.65
N ARG A 6 32.64 -14.10 -23.25
CA ARG A 6 32.02 -12.82 -23.71
C ARG A 6 30.90 -12.23 -22.81
N GLY A 7 30.50 -12.93 -21.76
CA GLY A 7 29.36 -12.49 -20.92
C GLY A 7 29.69 -11.58 -19.73
N LEU A 8 30.91 -11.62 -19.22
CA LEU A 8 31.26 -10.85 -18.00
C LEU A 8 31.83 -9.44 -18.27
N GLY A 9 32.32 -9.19 -19.47
CA GLY A 9 32.87 -7.89 -19.86
C GLY A 9 31.84 -6.79 -20.05
N ASP A 10 30.64 -7.15 -20.50
CA ASP A 10 29.60 -6.16 -20.83
C ASP A 10 28.83 -5.69 -19.62
N VAL A 11 28.68 -6.51 -18.58
CA VAL A 11 28.04 -6.10 -17.32
C VAL A 11 28.93 -5.11 -16.55
N TYR A 12 30.25 -5.35 -16.57
CA TYR A 12 31.21 -4.46 -15.90
C TYR A 12 31.34 -3.10 -16.61
N LYS A 13 31.28 -3.08 -17.94
CA LYS A 13 31.33 -1.85 -18.74
C LYS A 13 30.08 -0.99 -18.55
N ARG A 14 28.89 -1.60 -18.36
CA ARG A 14 27.64 -0.85 -18.06
C ARG A 14 27.65 -0.25 -16.66
N GLN A 15 28.21 -0.93 -15.65
CA GLN A 15 28.34 -0.37 -14.31
C GLN A 15 29.34 0.79 -14.23
N ILE A 16 30.43 0.75 -14.98
CA ILE A 16 31.42 1.84 -15.05
C ILE A 16 30.86 3.04 -15.82
N SER A 17 30.08 2.80 -16.87
CA SER A 17 29.38 3.87 -17.61
C SER A 17 28.37 4.62 -16.74
N MET A 18 27.56 3.91 -15.96
CA MET A 18 26.61 4.54 -15.03
C MET A 18 27.29 5.38 -13.93
N ARG A 19 28.42 4.91 -13.38
CA ARG A 19 29.21 5.67 -12.40
C ARG A 19 29.85 6.93 -12.99
N LYS A 20 30.28 6.89 -14.26
CA LYS A 20 30.82 8.07 -14.95
C LYS A 20 29.76 9.13 -15.25
N HIS A 21 28.53 8.75 -15.56
CA HIS A 21 27.42 9.69 -15.75
C HIS A 21 26.94 10.34 -14.44
N LEU A 22 27.02 9.62 -13.30
CA LEU A 22 26.74 10.20 -11.98
C LEU A 22 27.82 11.20 -11.54
N LEU A 23 29.09 10.97 -11.88
CA LEU A 23 30.21 11.88 -11.56
C LEU A 23 30.25 13.10 -12.49
N LEU A 24 29.83 12.98 -13.75
CA LEU A 24 29.70 14.13 -14.65
C LEU A 24 28.55 15.08 -14.27
N LEU A 25 27.47 14.59 -13.68
CA LEU A 25 26.39 15.44 -13.14
C LEU A 25 26.82 16.20 -11.88
N ALA A 26 27.77 15.68 -11.12
CA ALA A 26 28.31 16.35 -9.94
C ALA A 26 29.40 17.40 -10.30
N ALA A 27 30.11 17.24 -11.44
CA ALA A 27 31.17 18.13 -11.87
C ALA A 27 30.69 19.37 -12.66
N LEU A 28 29.47 19.35 -13.22
CA LEU A 28 28.87 20.49 -13.94
C LEU A 28 28.28 21.57 -13.05
N LEU A 29 28.40 21.44 -11.73
CA LEU A 29 27.90 22.39 -10.72
C LEU A 29 29.00 23.34 -10.18
N MET A 30 30.23 23.30 -10.70
CA MET A 30 31.35 24.06 -10.12
C MET A 30 32.24 24.85 -11.11
N ILE A 31 31.79 25.20 -12.31
CA ILE A 31 32.55 26.14 -13.15
C ILE A 31 31.64 27.20 -13.75
N GLY A 32 31.71 28.41 -13.23
CA GLY A 32 31.01 29.56 -13.78
C GLY A 32 31.19 30.85 -12.96
N LEU A 33 32.41 31.21 -12.63
CA LEU A 33 32.73 32.57 -12.13
C LEU A 33 33.51 33.33 -13.21
N GLY A 34 32.92 34.40 -13.71
CA GLY A 34 33.65 35.44 -14.43
C GLY A 34 32.85 36.19 -15.48
N ALA A 35 32.48 37.41 -15.11
CA ALA A 35 32.36 38.62 -15.93
C ALA A 35 31.00 39.04 -16.49
N THR A 36 30.74 40.26 -16.07
CA THR A 36 30.01 41.42 -16.61
C THR A 36 28.56 41.63 -16.20
N ALA A 37 28.40 42.73 -15.48
CA ALA A 37 27.16 43.28 -14.96
C ALA A 37 26.19 43.68 -16.05
N GLN A 38 25.02 43.05 -16.05
CA GLN A 38 23.79 43.64 -16.52
C GLN A 38 22.69 43.34 -15.49
N LYS A 39 22.18 44.42 -14.87
CA LYS A 39 21.08 44.38 -13.91
C LYS A 39 19.83 43.79 -14.58
N LYS A 40 19.65 42.46 -14.57
CA LYS A 40 18.35 41.80 -14.62
C LYS A 40 17.97 41.46 -13.20
N LYS A 41 16.79 41.94 -12.76
CA LYS A 41 16.17 41.52 -11.50
C LYS A 41 16.22 39.99 -11.42
N SER A 42 17.16 39.43 -10.67
CA SER A 42 17.16 38.04 -10.32
C SER A 42 15.98 37.82 -9.36
N GLN A 43 14.91 37.22 -9.85
CA GLN A 43 14.03 36.49 -8.95
C GLN A 43 14.91 35.45 -8.26
N THR A 44 15.19 35.69 -6.99
CA THR A 44 15.78 34.69 -6.10
C THR A 44 14.82 33.46 -6.09
N SER A 45 15.11 32.46 -6.89
CA SER A 45 14.52 31.15 -6.75
C SER A 45 15.06 30.58 -5.46
N GLY A 46 14.42 30.92 -4.33
CA GLY A 46 14.73 30.30 -3.07
C GLY A 46 14.63 28.78 -3.23
N ASN A 47 15.66 28.06 -2.82
CA ASN A 47 15.76 26.62 -2.91
C ASN A 47 14.50 25.97 -2.29
N LYS A 48 13.60 25.46 -3.13
CA LYS A 48 12.40 24.76 -2.70
C LYS A 48 12.81 23.46 -2.00
N GLN A 49 12.36 23.28 -0.77
CA GLN A 49 12.56 22.04 -0.03
C GLN A 49 11.32 21.18 -0.13
N TYR A 50 11.51 19.90 -0.28
CA TYR A 50 10.41 18.93 -0.39
C TYR A 50 10.42 17.94 0.76
N GLN A 51 9.24 17.53 1.20
CA GLN A 51 9.03 16.45 2.15
C GLN A 51 8.38 15.29 1.42
N VAL A 52 8.92 14.09 1.64
CA VAL A 52 8.37 12.84 1.12
C VAL A 52 7.60 12.14 2.24
N TYR A 53 6.49 11.53 1.88
CA TYR A 53 5.68 10.67 2.74
C TYR A 53 5.47 9.33 2.05
N ALA A 54 5.47 8.26 2.82
CA ALA A 54 5.12 6.93 2.33
C ALA A 54 3.79 6.48 2.94
N VAL A 55 2.99 5.78 2.15
CA VAL A 55 1.76 5.12 2.59
C VAL A 55 1.75 3.69 2.04
N GLY A 56 1.13 2.75 2.72
CA GLY A 56 1.20 1.35 2.33
C GLY A 56 -0.09 0.59 2.54
N PHE A 57 -0.13 -0.63 2.01
CA PHE A 57 -1.15 -1.63 2.31
C PHE A 57 -0.49 -3.02 2.38
N TYR A 58 -0.98 -3.87 3.30
CA TYR A 58 -0.50 -5.25 3.43
C TYR A 58 -1.58 -6.18 3.99
N ASN A 59 -1.97 -7.21 3.24
CA ASN A 59 -2.79 -8.31 3.73
C ASN A 59 -1.97 -9.18 4.68
N GLN A 60 -2.51 -9.47 5.88
CA GLN A 60 -1.77 -10.13 6.96
C GLN A 60 -1.82 -11.67 6.88
N GLU A 61 -2.50 -12.25 5.89
CA GLU A 61 -2.75 -13.70 5.81
C GLU A 61 -3.26 -14.25 7.15
N ASN A 62 -4.46 -13.82 7.57
CA ASN A 62 -5.12 -14.31 8.78
C ASN A 62 -4.29 -14.10 10.07
N LEU A 63 -4.14 -12.86 10.48
CA LEU A 63 -3.51 -12.52 11.76
C LEU A 63 -4.51 -12.77 12.90
N PHE A 64 -4.47 -13.97 13.44
CA PHE A 64 -5.30 -14.46 14.54
C PHE A 64 -4.46 -14.72 15.80
N ASP A 65 -5.06 -14.48 16.97
CA ASP A 65 -4.51 -14.97 18.22
C ASP A 65 -4.79 -16.48 18.43
N THR A 66 -4.91 -16.96 19.64
CA THR A 66 -5.14 -18.37 19.96
C THR A 66 -6.43 -18.60 20.74
N CYS A 67 -7.28 -17.57 20.81
CA CYS A 67 -8.55 -17.58 21.53
C CYS A 67 -9.71 -17.58 20.53
N HIS A 68 -10.80 -18.24 20.90
CA HIS A 68 -12.01 -18.24 20.08
C HIS A 68 -12.86 -16.99 20.33
N ASP A 69 -13.19 -16.27 19.27
CA ASP A 69 -14.14 -15.16 19.31
C ASP A 69 -15.57 -15.67 19.12
N ALA A 70 -16.44 -15.37 20.07
CA ALA A 70 -17.82 -15.84 20.07
C ALA A 70 -18.56 -15.48 18.77
N GLY A 71 -19.14 -16.48 18.11
CA GLY A 71 -19.89 -16.31 16.87
C GLY A 71 -19.05 -16.20 15.61
N LYS A 72 -17.74 -16.40 15.69
CA LYS A 72 -16.82 -16.44 14.55
C LYS A 72 -16.40 -17.84 14.18
N ASN A 73 -15.98 -18.05 12.94
CA ASN A 73 -15.48 -19.34 12.43
C ASN A 73 -13.94 -19.33 12.40
N ASP A 74 -13.31 -19.05 13.54
CA ASP A 74 -11.87 -18.93 13.76
C ASP A 74 -11.21 -20.23 14.25
N TYR A 75 -11.95 -21.32 14.33
CA TYR A 75 -11.53 -22.61 14.89
C TYR A 75 -10.22 -23.15 14.34
N GLU A 76 -9.82 -22.76 13.13
CA GLU A 76 -8.56 -23.14 12.51
C GLU A 76 -7.35 -22.52 13.22
N TYR A 77 -7.56 -21.43 13.96
CA TYR A 77 -6.54 -20.65 14.67
C TYR A 77 -6.50 -20.93 16.18
N LEU A 78 -7.01 -22.10 16.60
CA LEU A 78 -7.00 -22.51 18.00
C LEU A 78 -5.88 -23.52 18.29
N PRO A 79 -5.43 -23.65 19.55
CA PRO A 79 -4.42 -24.61 19.96
C PRO A 79 -4.78 -26.06 19.60
N ALA A 80 -6.07 -26.43 19.69
CA ALA A 80 -6.59 -27.75 19.30
C ALA A 80 -6.37 -28.07 17.80
N LYS A 81 -6.15 -27.06 16.95
CA LYS A 81 -5.82 -27.19 15.51
C LYS A 81 -4.33 -26.92 15.24
N GLY A 82 -3.53 -26.85 16.32
CA GLY A 82 -2.09 -26.67 16.22
C GLY A 82 -1.65 -25.22 15.98
N TRP A 83 -2.56 -24.23 16.09
CA TRP A 83 -2.21 -22.81 16.15
C TRP A 83 -2.00 -22.44 17.63
N ASN A 84 -0.76 -22.24 18.04
CA ASN A 84 -0.39 -22.05 19.44
C ASN A 84 0.36 -20.72 19.66
N GLY A 85 0.61 -20.38 20.91
CA GLY A 85 1.27 -19.13 21.29
C GLY A 85 2.62 -18.91 20.63
N MET A 86 3.42 -19.96 20.39
CA MET A 86 4.70 -19.85 19.68
C MET A 86 4.50 -19.40 18.22
N LYS A 87 3.53 -20.00 17.51
CA LYS A 87 3.23 -19.64 16.13
C LYS A 87 2.66 -18.22 16.02
N TYR A 88 1.77 -17.85 16.94
CA TYR A 88 1.22 -16.50 17.02
C TYR A 88 2.31 -15.46 17.29
N THR A 89 3.18 -15.68 18.27
CA THR A 89 4.30 -14.77 18.58
C THR A 89 5.25 -14.62 17.37
N ASN A 90 5.56 -15.71 16.67
CA ASN A 90 6.39 -15.66 15.48
C ASN A 90 5.70 -14.89 14.34
N LYS A 91 4.39 -15.07 14.15
CA LYS A 91 3.60 -14.31 13.18
C LYS A 91 3.65 -12.81 13.49
N LEU A 92 3.42 -12.40 14.73
CA LEU A 92 3.53 -11.01 15.16
C LEU A 92 4.93 -10.43 14.90
N LYS A 93 5.98 -11.17 15.24
CA LYS A 93 7.37 -10.78 15.00
C LYS A 93 7.65 -10.57 13.51
N ASN A 94 7.23 -11.51 12.67
CA ASN A 94 7.42 -11.42 11.23
C ASN A 94 6.65 -10.24 10.63
N MET A 95 5.36 -10.11 10.95
CA MET A 95 4.54 -9.02 10.42
C MET A 95 5.03 -7.65 10.88
N SER A 96 5.40 -7.50 12.16
CA SER A 96 5.92 -6.23 12.66
C SER A 96 7.23 -5.82 11.99
N ARG A 97 8.11 -6.76 11.68
CA ARG A 97 9.34 -6.53 10.90
C ARG A 97 8.99 -6.00 9.50
N ALA A 98 8.10 -6.69 8.79
CA ALA A 98 7.71 -6.30 7.43
C ALA A 98 7.05 -4.91 7.40
N LEU A 99 6.10 -4.66 8.30
CA LEU A 99 5.38 -3.39 8.40
C LEU A 99 6.31 -2.21 8.75
N ALA A 100 7.27 -2.44 9.65
CA ALA A 100 8.27 -1.42 9.98
C ALA A 100 9.26 -1.16 8.83
N ASP A 101 9.54 -2.15 7.98
CA ASP A 101 10.46 -2.01 6.85
C ASP A 101 9.82 -1.34 5.62
N MET A 102 8.47 -1.34 5.52
CA MET A 102 7.75 -0.68 4.42
C MET A 102 8.07 0.82 4.37
N GLY A 103 8.38 1.32 3.17
CA GLY A 103 8.72 2.71 2.93
C GLY A 103 10.17 3.11 3.25
N THR A 104 10.97 2.21 3.84
CA THR A 104 12.36 2.50 4.23
C THR A 104 13.32 2.61 3.05
N ASP A 105 12.93 2.16 1.86
CA ASP A 105 13.70 2.37 0.62
C ASP A 105 13.97 3.85 0.32
N VAL A 106 13.07 4.72 0.76
CA VAL A 106 13.15 6.16 0.56
C VAL A 106 13.25 6.90 1.89
N LEU A 107 12.63 6.36 2.94
CA LEU A 107 12.53 6.97 4.26
C LEU A 107 13.07 6.01 5.34
N PRO A 108 14.39 5.74 5.37
CA PRO A 108 14.97 4.65 6.16
C PRO A 108 14.68 4.72 7.66
N ASN A 109 14.55 5.92 8.22
CA ASN A 109 14.30 6.12 9.65
C ASN A 109 12.83 6.38 9.99
N VAL A 110 11.96 6.51 8.99
CA VAL A 110 10.57 6.96 9.18
C VAL A 110 9.57 5.88 8.77
N GLY A 111 9.73 5.30 7.58
CA GLY A 111 8.77 4.36 7.00
C GLY A 111 7.46 5.02 6.57
N CYS A 112 6.37 4.26 6.62
CA CYS A 112 5.06 4.74 6.21
C CYS A 112 4.38 5.62 7.25
N ALA A 113 3.69 6.67 6.79
CA ALA A 113 2.82 7.50 7.62
C ALA A 113 1.57 6.73 8.06
N PHE A 114 1.00 5.91 7.17
CA PHE A 114 -0.04 4.96 7.50
C PHE A 114 0.03 3.72 6.58
N ILE A 115 -0.51 2.61 7.07
CA ILE A 115 -0.56 1.32 6.37
C ILE A 115 -1.94 0.71 6.58
N GLY A 116 -2.69 0.49 5.50
CA GLY A 116 -3.92 -0.31 5.54
C GLY A 116 -3.60 -1.78 5.74
N LEU A 117 -4.38 -2.46 6.55
CA LEU A 117 -4.27 -3.89 6.80
C LEU A 117 -5.57 -4.61 6.44
N ALA A 118 -5.46 -5.83 5.98
CA ALA A 118 -6.57 -6.77 5.84
C ALA A 118 -6.24 -8.10 6.52
N GLU A 119 -7.27 -8.88 6.81
CA GLU A 119 -7.18 -10.16 7.50
C GLU A 119 -6.60 -10.06 8.92
N VAL A 120 -7.08 -9.08 9.65
CA VAL A 120 -6.81 -8.90 11.07
C VAL A 120 -8.01 -9.38 11.85
N GLU A 121 -7.80 -10.17 12.89
CA GLU A 121 -8.89 -10.72 13.69
C GLU A 121 -9.63 -9.64 14.48
N ASN A 122 -8.95 -8.99 15.41
CA ASN A 122 -9.57 -8.06 16.35
C ASN A 122 -8.59 -7.00 16.86
N ALA A 123 -9.07 -6.14 17.79
CA ALA A 123 -8.25 -5.10 18.39
C ALA A 123 -7.13 -5.64 19.29
N ASN A 124 -7.25 -6.86 19.84
CA ASN A 124 -6.21 -7.43 20.72
C ASN A 124 -4.98 -7.82 19.89
N VAL A 125 -5.16 -8.48 18.74
CA VAL A 125 -4.03 -8.80 17.86
C VAL A 125 -3.32 -7.54 17.35
N LEU A 126 -4.04 -6.42 17.17
CA LEU A 126 -3.45 -5.14 16.78
C LEU A 126 -2.65 -4.50 17.94
N LYS A 127 -3.11 -4.62 19.19
CA LYS A 127 -2.35 -4.19 20.37
C LYS A 127 -1.06 -4.99 20.48
N ASP A 128 -1.14 -6.31 20.34
CA ASP A 128 0.02 -7.18 20.38
C ASP A 128 1.00 -6.91 19.23
N LEU A 129 0.48 -6.64 18.05
CA LEU A 129 1.28 -6.27 16.87
C LEU A 129 2.01 -4.93 17.08
N THR A 130 1.31 -3.90 17.53
CA THR A 130 1.91 -2.57 17.75
C THR A 130 2.85 -2.52 18.94
N ALA A 131 2.72 -3.45 19.90
CA ALA A 131 3.64 -3.66 21.01
C ALA A 131 4.98 -4.29 20.59
N GLN A 132 5.05 -4.89 19.40
CA GLN A 132 6.31 -5.47 18.90
C GLN A 132 7.39 -4.38 18.74
N PRO A 133 8.66 -4.67 19.08
CA PRO A 133 9.72 -3.66 19.14
C PRO A 133 9.85 -2.77 17.90
N PRO A 134 9.78 -3.29 16.63
CA PRO A 134 9.94 -2.46 15.45
C PRO A 134 8.84 -1.40 15.28
N LEU A 135 7.58 -1.73 15.62
CA LEU A 135 6.44 -0.82 15.51
C LEU A 135 6.34 0.10 16.72
N LYS A 136 6.63 -0.44 17.93
CA LYS A 136 6.68 0.33 19.17
C LYS A 136 7.73 1.45 19.10
N ALA A 137 8.90 1.18 18.53
CA ALA A 137 9.96 2.19 18.35
C ALA A 137 9.53 3.39 17.50
N ARG A 138 8.53 3.22 16.63
CA ARG A 138 7.92 4.30 15.82
C ARG A 138 6.63 4.84 16.41
N ASN A 139 6.26 4.38 17.62
CA ASN A 139 4.98 4.73 18.26
C ASN A 139 3.76 4.48 17.35
N MET A 140 3.80 3.39 16.54
CA MET A 140 2.69 3.07 15.64
C MET A 140 1.43 2.80 16.43
N GLN A 141 0.33 3.41 16.00
CA GLN A 141 -1.01 3.25 16.56
C GLN A 141 -1.93 2.66 15.49
N PHE A 142 -3.18 2.35 15.85
CA PHE A 142 -4.13 1.76 14.90
C PHE A 142 -5.54 2.31 15.05
N CYS A 143 -6.28 2.25 13.94
CA CYS A 143 -7.73 2.39 13.86
C CYS A 143 -8.33 1.04 13.46
N HIS A 144 -9.34 0.59 14.20
CA HIS A 144 -10.06 -0.64 13.94
C HIS A 144 -11.50 -0.51 14.43
N ILE A 145 -12.42 -1.14 13.73
CA ILE A 145 -13.82 -1.33 14.15
C ILE A 145 -14.20 -2.74 13.75
N GLU A 146 -14.67 -3.51 14.72
CA GLU A 146 -15.13 -4.90 14.53
C GLU A 146 -16.23 -4.98 13.47
N GLY A 147 -16.06 -5.89 12.53
CA GLY A 147 -16.98 -6.10 11.41
C GLY A 147 -17.81 -7.38 11.55
N PRO A 148 -18.79 -7.54 10.67
CA PRO A 148 -19.72 -8.67 10.72
C PRO A 148 -19.22 -9.93 9.97
N ASP A 149 -17.96 -9.98 9.54
CA ASP A 149 -17.42 -11.13 8.83
C ASP A 149 -17.44 -12.38 9.72
N LYS A 150 -17.95 -13.50 9.17
CA LYS A 150 -18.11 -14.75 9.93
C LYS A 150 -16.76 -15.43 10.22
N ARG A 151 -15.74 -15.19 9.42
CA ARG A 151 -14.39 -15.73 9.70
C ARG A 151 -13.75 -15.01 10.89
N GLY A 152 -14.26 -13.81 11.26
CA GLY A 152 -13.62 -12.96 12.25
C GLY A 152 -12.40 -12.22 11.72
N ILE A 153 -12.45 -11.76 10.46
CA ILE A 153 -11.37 -10.94 9.88
C ILE A 153 -11.88 -9.56 9.50
N ASP A 154 -11.06 -8.57 9.74
CA ASP A 154 -11.37 -7.17 9.52
C ASP A 154 -10.28 -6.44 8.73
N CYS A 155 -10.58 -5.18 8.40
CA CYS A 155 -9.61 -4.20 7.96
C CYS A 155 -9.17 -3.32 9.13
N ALA A 156 -7.91 -2.88 9.11
CA ALA A 156 -7.38 -1.92 10.06
C ALA A 156 -6.51 -0.88 9.35
N LEU A 157 -6.19 0.21 10.04
CA LEU A 157 -5.20 1.19 9.61
C LEU A 157 -4.16 1.37 10.72
N LEU A 158 -2.91 1.00 10.45
CA LEU A 158 -1.78 1.43 11.29
C LEU A 158 -1.36 2.85 10.88
N TYR A 159 -0.94 3.66 11.84
CA TYR A 159 -0.45 5.00 11.53
C TYR A 159 0.63 5.46 12.52
N ASN A 160 1.51 6.33 12.01
CA ASN A 160 2.50 7.03 12.81
C ASN A 160 1.90 8.38 13.24
N PRO A 161 1.61 8.62 14.53
CA PRO A 161 0.95 9.84 15.01
C PRO A 161 1.82 11.10 14.83
N ALA A 162 3.12 10.96 14.62
CA ALA A 162 3.99 12.10 14.28
C ALA A 162 3.78 12.60 12.83
N LEU A 163 3.15 11.81 11.96
CA LEU A 163 2.95 12.11 10.54
C LEU A 163 1.48 12.25 10.17
N PHE A 164 0.62 11.42 10.75
CA PHE A 164 -0.81 11.37 10.44
C PHE A 164 -1.64 11.54 11.70
N THR A 165 -2.46 12.58 11.73
CA THR A 165 -3.38 12.87 12.84
C THR A 165 -4.77 12.36 12.50
N VAL A 166 -5.26 11.36 13.23
CA VAL A 166 -6.61 10.81 13.05
C VAL A 166 -7.65 11.78 13.61
N LYS A 167 -8.68 12.10 12.82
CA LYS A 167 -9.82 12.95 13.20
C LYS A 167 -11.10 12.14 13.41
N ASN A 168 -11.30 11.09 12.61
CA ASN A 168 -12.51 10.26 12.67
C ASN A 168 -12.24 8.88 12.12
N THR A 169 -12.83 7.86 12.74
CA THR A 169 -12.82 6.47 12.27
C THR A 169 -14.24 5.94 12.22
N ARG A 170 -14.60 5.28 11.13
CA ARG A 170 -15.93 4.68 10.96
C ARG A 170 -15.86 3.46 10.06
N LEU A 171 -16.66 2.45 10.34
CA LEU A 171 -16.91 1.31 9.46
C LEU A 171 -18.20 1.57 8.66
N VAL A 172 -18.10 1.59 7.33
CA VAL A 172 -19.25 1.59 6.44
C VAL A 172 -19.53 0.12 6.08
N PRO A 173 -20.71 -0.42 6.42
CA PRO A 173 -21.03 -1.81 6.12
C PRO A 173 -21.03 -2.09 4.62
N TYR A 174 -20.57 -3.28 4.22
CA TYR A 174 -20.85 -3.81 2.89
C TYR A 174 -22.34 -4.19 2.83
N VAL A 175 -23.06 -3.63 1.87
CA VAL A 175 -24.48 -3.91 1.64
C VAL A 175 -24.61 -4.94 0.53
N GLN A 176 -25.30 -6.06 0.83
CA GLN A 176 -25.58 -7.07 -0.18
C GLN A 176 -26.69 -6.59 -1.13
N GLU A 177 -26.36 -6.49 -2.42
CA GLU A 177 -27.27 -5.99 -3.45
C GLU A 177 -28.18 -7.10 -4.04
N LEU A 178 -27.87 -8.37 -3.83
CA LEU A 178 -28.66 -9.50 -4.28
C LEU A 178 -29.63 -9.96 -3.18
N ALA A 179 -30.93 -9.83 -3.41
CA ALA A 179 -31.97 -10.20 -2.44
C ALA A 179 -31.86 -11.68 -1.99
N LYS A 180 -31.47 -12.59 -2.87
CA LYS A 180 -31.27 -14.03 -2.56
C LYS A 180 -30.17 -14.27 -1.52
N ASP A 181 -29.22 -13.34 -1.39
CA ASP A 181 -28.08 -13.44 -0.50
C ASP A 181 -28.11 -12.38 0.60
N SER A 182 -29.31 -11.92 1.00
CA SER A 182 -29.49 -10.85 1.99
C SER A 182 -28.82 -11.12 3.35
N ALA A 183 -28.63 -12.42 3.69
CA ALA A 183 -27.89 -12.85 4.88
C ALA A 183 -26.36 -12.80 4.73
N TYR A 184 -25.83 -12.56 3.53
CA TYR A 184 -24.39 -12.48 3.30
C TYR A 184 -23.82 -11.24 3.97
N LYS A 185 -22.87 -11.46 4.88
CA LYS A 185 -22.14 -10.40 5.57
C LYS A 185 -20.66 -10.63 5.39
N THR A 186 -19.95 -9.55 5.12
CA THR A 186 -18.50 -9.55 4.93
C THR A 186 -17.91 -8.27 5.50
N ARG A 187 -16.59 -8.12 5.35
CA ARG A 187 -15.87 -6.91 5.78
C ARG A 187 -16.49 -5.67 5.14
N GLY A 188 -16.64 -4.64 5.92
CA GLY A 188 -17.05 -3.32 5.44
C GLY A 188 -15.86 -2.51 4.92
N PHE A 189 -16.08 -1.20 4.81
CA PHE A 189 -15.09 -0.22 4.37
C PHE A 189 -14.65 0.57 5.60
N LEU A 190 -13.46 0.26 6.15
CA LEU A 190 -12.91 1.05 7.25
C LEU A 190 -12.48 2.41 6.70
N THR A 191 -13.16 3.45 7.12
CA THR A 191 -12.92 4.81 6.64
C THR A 191 -12.33 5.64 7.76
N VAL A 192 -11.08 6.10 7.56
CA VAL A 192 -10.35 6.93 8.51
C VAL A 192 -10.11 8.30 7.88
N ARG A 193 -10.63 9.35 8.52
CA ARG A 193 -10.32 10.73 8.15
C ARG A 193 -9.25 11.27 9.07
N GLY A 194 -8.36 12.06 8.53
CA GLY A 194 -7.26 12.63 9.28
C GLY A 194 -6.55 13.73 8.53
N GLU A 195 -5.34 14.04 9.00
CA GLU A 195 -4.48 15.06 8.41
C GLU A 195 -3.09 14.49 8.16
N LEU A 196 -2.60 14.66 6.94
CA LEU A 196 -1.23 14.36 6.52
C LEU A 196 -0.61 15.61 5.91
N ALA A 197 0.52 16.05 6.42
CA ALA A 197 1.23 17.24 5.91
C ALA A 197 0.38 18.53 5.91
N GLY A 198 -0.54 18.69 6.87
CA GLY A 198 -1.45 19.83 6.96
C GLY A 198 -2.60 19.80 5.93
N GLU A 199 -2.88 18.65 5.32
CA GLU A 199 -4.01 18.50 4.38
C GLU A 199 -5.00 17.44 4.85
N ASP A 200 -6.29 17.67 4.60
CA ASP A 200 -7.33 16.69 4.88
C ASP A 200 -7.17 15.45 3.99
N VAL A 201 -7.08 14.31 4.64
CA VAL A 201 -6.91 13.00 4.02
C VAL A 201 -8.01 12.06 4.50
N ALA A 202 -8.53 11.25 3.60
CA ALA A 202 -9.35 10.09 3.96
C ALA A 202 -8.75 8.81 3.36
N VAL A 203 -8.73 7.77 4.18
CA VAL A 203 -8.28 6.43 3.80
C VAL A 203 -9.46 5.48 3.93
N ILE A 204 -9.80 4.79 2.84
CA ILE A 204 -10.82 3.75 2.78
C ILE A 204 -10.07 2.43 2.64
N VAL A 205 -10.03 1.64 3.71
CA VAL A 205 -9.39 0.32 3.68
C VAL A 205 -10.43 -0.73 3.36
N CYS A 206 -10.15 -1.55 2.33
CA CYS A 206 -11.05 -2.54 1.77
C CYS A 206 -10.45 -3.94 1.84
N HIS A 207 -11.32 -4.94 1.97
CA HIS A 207 -11.01 -6.32 1.63
C HIS A 207 -12.26 -6.92 0.99
N TRP A 208 -12.30 -6.91 -0.34
CA TRP A 208 -13.48 -7.34 -1.09
C TRP A 208 -13.66 -8.87 -1.07
N PRO A 209 -14.87 -9.36 -1.39
CA PRO A 209 -15.12 -10.80 -1.48
C PRO A 209 -14.17 -11.50 -2.45
N SER A 210 -13.69 -12.67 -2.03
CA SER A 210 -12.73 -13.45 -2.83
C SER A 210 -13.30 -13.91 -4.17
N ARG A 211 -12.44 -14.38 -5.07
CA ARG A 211 -12.84 -14.91 -6.38
C ARG A 211 -13.69 -16.18 -6.31
N PHE A 212 -13.81 -16.85 -5.14
CA PHE A 212 -14.81 -17.89 -4.91
C PHE A 212 -16.24 -17.37 -4.99
N SER A 213 -16.46 -16.11 -4.59
CA SER A 213 -17.67 -15.37 -4.90
C SER A 213 -17.61 -14.86 -6.34
N GLY A 214 -18.72 -14.79 -7.04
CA GLY A 214 -18.77 -14.24 -8.41
C GLY A 214 -18.24 -12.81 -8.50
N SER A 215 -17.89 -12.34 -9.72
CA SER A 215 -17.37 -10.97 -9.96
C SER A 215 -18.34 -9.88 -9.49
N PHE A 216 -19.64 -10.14 -9.53
CA PHE A 216 -20.70 -9.23 -9.05
C PHE A 216 -20.43 -8.71 -7.64
N TYR A 217 -19.96 -9.56 -6.71
CA TYR A 217 -19.70 -9.14 -5.31
C TYR A 217 -18.53 -8.14 -5.22
N ARG A 218 -17.51 -8.28 -6.05
CA ARG A 218 -16.40 -7.34 -6.11
C ARG A 218 -16.77 -6.05 -6.83
N GLU A 219 -17.59 -6.16 -7.89
CA GLU A 219 -18.16 -4.99 -8.56
C GLU A 219 -19.11 -4.23 -7.63
N SER A 220 -19.89 -4.92 -6.78
CA SER A 220 -20.69 -4.29 -5.73
C SER A 220 -19.78 -3.60 -4.70
N GLY A 221 -18.69 -4.23 -4.26
CA GLY A 221 -17.69 -3.60 -3.41
C GLY A 221 -17.11 -2.32 -4.03
N ALA A 222 -16.80 -2.37 -5.33
CA ALA A 222 -16.30 -1.21 -6.07
C ALA A 222 -17.31 -0.06 -6.16
N ARG A 223 -18.59 -0.35 -6.44
CA ARG A 223 -19.68 0.65 -6.42
C ARG A 223 -19.78 1.33 -5.07
N GLN A 224 -19.79 0.53 -4.00
CA GLN A 224 -19.93 1.05 -2.64
C GLN A 224 -18.71 1.85 -2.20
N ALA A 225 -17.49 1.39 -2.51
CA ALA A 225 -16.27 2.17 -2.27
C ALA A 225 -16.31 3.52 -3.00
N LYS A 226 -16.82 3.54 -4.24
CA LYS A 226 -17.03 4.79 -4.99
C LYS A 226 -18.03 5.71 -4.29
N VAL A 227 -19.15 5.20 -3.79
CA VAL A 227 -20.14 5.98 -3.05
C VAL A 227 -19.53 6.57 -1.77
N VAL A 228 -18.73 5.79 -1.03
CA VAL A 228 -18.04 6.31 0.16
C VAL A 228 -17.07 7.43 -0.22
N LYS A 229 -16.25 7.24 -1.25
CA LYS A 229 -15.34 8.26 -1.78
C LYS A 229 -16.11 9.53 -2.18
N ASP A 230 -17.17 9.38 -2.96
CA ASP A 230 -17.96 10.54 -3.43
C ASP A 230 -18.62 11.30 -2.26
N SER A 231 -19.05 10.59 -1.21
CA SER A 231 -19.59 11.24 -0.02
C SER A 231 -18.55 12.02 0.78
N LEU A 232 -17.31 11.54 0.82
CA LEU A 232 -16.19 12.25 1.44
C LEU A 232 -15.82 13.52 0.65
N LEU A 233 -15.79 13.45 -0.68
CA LEU A 233 -15.51 14.60 -1.53
C LEU A 233 -16.65 15.64 -1.52
N ARG A 234 -17.90 15.24 -1.25
CA ARG A 234 -18.99 16.20 -1.01
C ARG A 234 -18.82 16.98 0.31
N LEU A 235 -18.21 16.35 1.34
CA LEU A 235 -17.89 17.04 2.59
C LEU A 235 -16.72 18.04 2.42
N ASN A 236 -15.72 17.66 1.67
CA ASN A 236 -14.57 18.51 1.33
C ASN A 236 -14.01 18.11 -0.03
N PRO A 237 -14.24 18.90 -1.11
CA PRO A 237 -13.74 18.60 -2.46
C PRO A 237 -12.21 18.56 -2.55
N GLU A 238 -11.49 19.23 -1.66
CA GLU A 238 -10.03 19.25 -1.62
C GLU A 238 -9.43 18.05 -0.86
N MET A 239 -10.28 17.23 -0.20
CA MET A 239 -9.82 16.05 0.54
C MET A 239 -9.07 15.08 -0.37
N LYS A 240 -7.91 14.63 0.09
CA LYS A 240 -7.10 13.61 -0.59
C LYS A 240 -7.64 12.24 -0.21
N VAL A 241 -8.27 11.51 -1.14
CA VAL A 241 -8.86 10.22 -0.81
C VAL A 241 -8.03 9.08 -1.38
N PHE A 242 -7.70 8.13 -0.52
CA PHE A 242 -7.05 6.86 -0.83
C PHE A 242 -8.06 5.73 -0.66
N VAL A 243 -8.27 4.93 -1.70
CA VAL A 243 -8.95 3.64 -1.59
C VAL A 243 -7.88 2.56 -1.71
N MET A 244 -7.66 1.83 -0.65
CA MET A 244 -6.61 0.81 -0.60
C MET A 244 -7.16 -0.51 -0.07
N GLY A 245 -6.55 -1.61 -0.48
CA GLY A 245 -6.99 -2.90 0.01
C GLY A 245 -6.56 -4.07 -0.84
N ASP A 246 -6.92 -5.24 -0.34
CA ASP A 246 -7.03 -6.46 -1.12
C ASP A 246 -8.37 -6.44 -1.86
N MET A 247 -8.32 -6.09 -3.13
CA MET A 247 -9.50 -5.95 -3.97
C MET A 247 -9.99 -7.31 -4.49
N ASN A 248 -9.23 -8.40 -4.26
CA ASN A 248 -9.48 -9.73 -4.81
C ASN A 248 -9.71 -9.73 -6.34
N ASP A 249 -9.38 -8.63 -6.98
CA ASP A 249 -9.40 -8.41 -8.43
C ASP A 249 -8.15 -7.63 -8.86
N ASP A 250 -7.71 -7.92 -10.08
CA ASP A 250 -6.58 -7.22 -10.69
C ASP A 250 -6.98 -5.81 -11.13
N PRO A 251 -6.02 -4.88 -11.28
CA PRO A 251 -6.28 -3.54 -11.80
C PRO A 251 -7.00 -3.52 -13.16
N THR A 252 -6.86 -4.60 -13.93
CA THR A 252 -7.46 -4.80 -15.25
C THR A 252 -8.90 -5.32 -15.20
N ASN A 253 -9.39 -5.78 -14.04
CA ASN A 253 -10.75 -6.30 -13.89
C ASN A 253 -11.80 -5.18 -13.90
N ALA A 254 -13.03 -5.54 -14.28
CA ALA A 254 -14.14 -4.59 -14.44
C ALA A 254 -14.45 -3.82 -13.14
N SER A 255 -14.36 -4.47 -11.97
CA SER A 255 -14.56 -3.84 -10.67
C SER A 255 -13.65 -2.62 -10.48
N MET A 256 -12.39 -2.71 -10.93
CA MET A 256 -11.41 -1.64 -10.78
C MET A 256 -11.55 -0.56 -11.86
N HIS A 257 -11.37 -0.92 -13.14
CA HIS A 257 -11.25 0.09 -14.18
C HIS A 257 -12.58 0.61 -14.71
N LYS A 258 -13.68 -0.18 -14.63
CA LYS A 258 -15.02 0.25 -15.10
C LYS A 258 -15.87 0.77 -13.94
N VAL A 259 -15.99 0.02 -12.85
CA VAL A 259 -16.94 0.32 -11.78
C VAL A 259 -16.37 1.36 -10.82
N LEU A 260 -15.17 1.13 -10.26
CA LEU A 260 -14.47 2.13 -9.42
C LEU A 260 -13.94 3.30 -10.26
N LYS A 261 -13.87 3.14 -11.58
CA LYS A 261 -13.30 4.10 -12.54
C LYS A 261 -11.85 4.46 -12.25
N ALA A 262 -11.05 3.46 -11.85
CA ALA A 262 -9.64 3.63 -11.58
C ALA A 262 -8.81 3.48 -12.86
N LYS A 263 -8.32 4.60 -13.40
CA LYS A 263 -7.64 4.72 -14.70
C LYS A 263 -6.17 4.35 -14.62
N ALA A 264 -5.64 3.82 -15.71
CA ALA A 264 -4.24 3.40 -15.82
C ALA A 264 -3.27 4.57 -16.05
N GLU A 265 -3.71 5.61 -16.74
CA GLU A 265 -2.87 6.75 -17.11
C GLU A 265 -3.41 8.05 -16.49
N ILE A 266 -2.50 8.91 -16.02
CA ILE A 266 -2.87 10.18 -15.35
C ILE A 266 -3.68 11.08 -16.32
N SER A 267 -3.39 11.05 -17.61
CA SER A 267 -4.08 11.82 -18.63
C SER A 267 -5.54 11.42 -18.83
N GLU A 268 -5.91 10.19 -18.47
CA GLU A 268 -7.26 9.65 -18.61
C GLU A 268 -8.16 9.94 -17.40
N VAL A 269 -7.58 10.40 -16.28
CA VAL A 269 -8.32 10.55 -15.03
C VAL A 269 -9.23 11.78 -15.09
N GLY A 270 -10.55 11.57 -15.13
CA GLY A 270 -11.55 12.63 -15.01
C GLY A 270 -11.75 13.10 -13.55
N ALA A 271 -12.64 14.08 -13.37
CA ALA A 271 -12.87 14.70 -12.05
C ALA A 271 -13.50 13.73 -11.02
N ASP A 272 -14.36 12.80 -11.45
CA ASP A 272 -15.04 11.80 -10.62
C ASP A 272 -14.34 10.43 -10.62
N GLU A 273 -13.20 10.33 -11.31
CA GLU A 273 -12.43 9.10 -11.48
C GLU A 273 -11.26 9.02 -10.50
N MET A 274 -10.54 7.91 -10.52
CA MET A 274 -9.37 7.68 -9.69
C MET A 274 -8.18 7.26 -10.55
N TYR A 275 -6.98 7.43 -10.04
CA TYR A 275 -5.76 6.94 -10.66
C TYR A 275 -5.33 5.62 -10.01
N ASN A 276 -5.04 4.61 -10.84
CA ASN A 276 -4.52 3.32 -10.43
C ASN A 276 -3.09 3.11 -10.95
N PRO A 277 -2.05 3.44 -10.18
CA PRO A 277 -0.67 3.27 -10.61
C PRO A 277 -0.21 1.81 -10.70
N TRP A 278 -1.04 0.86 -10.26
CA TRP A 278 -0.74 -0.58 -10.27
C TRP A 278 -1.09 -1.24 -11.59
N TYR A 279 -1.93 -0.61 -12.42
CA TYR A 279 -2.40 -1.18 -13.68
C TYR A 279 -1.24 -1.63 -14.58
N ASN A 280 -0.31 -0.73 -14.84
CA ASN A 280 0.82 -1.01 -15.73
C ASN A 280 1.87 -1.95 -15.12
N ILE A 281 1.97 -2.05 -13.80
CA ILE A 281 2.85 -3.01 -13.11
C ILE A 281 2.40 -4.43 -13.43
N LEU A 282 1.10 -4.71 -13.41
CA LEU A 282 0.59 -6.01 -13.82
C LEU A 282 0.58 -6.17 -15.35
N ALA A 283 -0.05 -5.23 -16.06
CA ALA A 283 -0.34 -5.37 -17.49
C ALA A 283 0.92 -5.35 -18.38
N LYS A 284 1.94 -4.55 -18.01
CA LYS A 284 3.17 -4.40 -18.80
C LYS A 284 4.36 -5.17 -18.23
N GLU A 285 4.44 -5.29 -16.90
CA GLU A 285 5.60 -5.90 -16.23
C GLU A 285 5.33 -7.33 -15.75
N GLY A 286 4.07 -7.78 -15.74
CA GLY A 286 3.66 -9.10 -15.26
C GLY A 286 3.92 -9.34 -13.77
N LYS A 287 4.06 -8.26 -12.98
CA LYS A 287 4.34 -8.34 -11.55
C LYS A 287 3.04 -8.25 -10.75
N GLY A 288 2.97 -9.00 -9.65
CA GLY A 288 1.81 -9.03 -8.76
C GLY A 288 2.19 -9.13 -7.30
N THR A 289 1.19 -9.10 -6.45
CA THR A 289 1.32 -9.22 -5.00
C THR A 289 0.96 -10.62 -4.48
N LEU A 290 0.14 -11.36 -5.21
CA LEU A 290 -0.26 -12.74 -4.91
C LEU A 290 0.14 -13.67 -6.05
N PHE A 291 0.80 -14.79 -5.73
CA PHE A 291 1.10 -15.84 -6.70
C PHE A 291 0.16 -17.03 -6.50
N TYR A 292 -0.71 -17.26 -7.46
CA TYR A 292 -1.72 -18.32 -7.37
C TYR A 292 -1.84 -19.07 -8.71
N SER A 293 -1.92 -20.40 -8.66
CA SER A 293 -2.05 -21.27 -9.85
C SER A 293 -1.07 -20.95 -10.98
N GLY A 294 0.19 -20.67 -10.63
CA GLY A 294 1.25 -20.40 -11.61
C GLY A 294 1.26 -18.99 -12.19
N SER A 295 0.41 -18.09 -11.70
CA SER A 295 0.30 -16.73 -12.21
C SER A 295 0.35 -15.68 -11.09
N TRP A 296 0.90 -14.50 -11.42
CA TRP A 296 0.83 -13.34 -10.55
C TRP A 296 -0.50 -12.61 -10.71
N ASN A 297 -1.12 -12.28 -9.59
CA ASN A 297 -2.25 -11.37 -9.49
C ASN A 297 -1.83 -10.16 -8.66
N LEU A 298 -2.41 -8.99 -8.95
CA LEU A 298 -2.12 -7.75 -8.23
C LEU A 298 -3.40 -7.27 -7.52
N PHE A 299 -3.75 -7.96 -6.42
CA PHE A 299 -4.98 -7.68 -5.67
C PHE A 299 -4.83 -6.54 -4.68
N ASP A 300 -3.61 -6.33 -4.18
CA ASP A 300 -3.28 -5.30 -3.21
C ASP A 300 -2.99 -3.99 -3.95
N GLN A 301 -3.87 -3.00 -3.78
CA GLN A 301 -3.82 -1.76 -4.56
C GLN A 301 -4.07 -0.56 -3.67
N ILE A 302 -3.51 0.58 -4.05
CA ILE A 302 -3.79 1.91 -3.50
C ILE A 302 -4.16 2.79 -4.69
N VAL A 303 -5.42 3.19 -4.81
CA VAL A 303 -5.92 4.09 -5.85
C VAL A 303 -6.27 5.44 -5.24
N ILE A 304 -6.07 6.51 -6.00
CA ILE A 304 -6.07 7.88 -5.45
C ILE A 304 -6.91 8.83 -6.29
N THR A 305 -7.41 9.88 -5.65
CA THR A 305 -8.21 10.94 -6.28
C THR A 305 -7.35 11.88 -7.14
N PRO A 306 -7.97 12.57 -8.13
CA PRO A 306 -7.27 13.40 -9.11
C PRO A 306 -6.46 14.56 -8.49
N ASN A 307 -6.87 15.08 -7.36
CA ASN A 307 -6.20 16.20 -6.67
C ASN A 307 -4.83 15.82 -6.07
N LEU A 308 -4.49 14.51 -6.02
CA LEU A 308 -3.16 13.98 -5.72
C LEU A 308 -2.23 13.92 -6.94
N LEU A 309 -2.68 14.30 -8.15
CA LEU A 309 -1.91 14.13 -9.37
C LEU A 309 -1.25 15.42 -9.83
N ASN A 310 -0.04 15.33 -10.37
CA ASN A 310 0.57 16.33 -11.23
C ASN A 310 0.26 15.96 -12.68
N ARG A 311 -0.63 16.72 -13.32
CA ARG A 311 -1.04 16.49 -14.71
C ARG A 311 -0.04 17.06 -15.72
N ASP A 312 0.62 18.16 -15.37
CA ASP A 312 1.69 18.74 -16.19
C ASP A 312 3.04 18.13 -15.77
N SER A 313 3.61 17.32 -16.65
CA SER A 313 4.92 16.70 -16.41
C SER A 313 6.08 17.71 -16.40
N LYS A 314 5.91 18.88 -17.06
CA LYS A 314 6.94 19.93 -17.18
C LYS A 314 6.88 20.92 -16.02
N ASN A 315 5.66 21.26 -15.55
CA ASN A 315 5.44 22.22 -14.47
C ASN A 315 4.77 21.54 -13.26
N LYS A 316 5.53 20.71 -12.58
CA LYS A 316 5.02 19.99 -11.40
C LYS A 316 4.80 20.93 -10.23
N ASP A 317 3.57 20.97 -9.74
CA ASP A 317 3.19 21.68 -8.52
C ASP A 317 3.16 20.75 -7.31
N TYR A 318 3.96 21.06 -6.30
CA TYR A 318 4.03 20.37 -5.02
C TYR A 318 3.61 21.24 -3.85
N SER A 319 2.91 22.34 -4.09
CA SER A 319 2.31 23.17 -3.03
C SER A 319 1.32 22.39 -2.17
N SER A 320 0.72 21.33 -2.74
CA SER A 320 -0.08 20.33 -2.04
C SER A 320 0.51 18.93 -2.22
N LEU A 321 0.05 17.96 -1.42
CA LEU A 321 0.44 16.55 -1.53
C LEU A 321 0.19 16.02 -2.94
N LYS A 322 1.22 15.44 -3.55
CA LYS A 322 1.16 14.84 -4.88
C LYS A 322 1.78 13.46 -4.92
N PHE A 323 1.18 12.59 -5.69
CA PHE A 323 1.74 11.28 -6.04
C PHE A 323 3.09 11.44 -6.71
N TRP A 324 4.05 10.64 -6.28
CA TRP A 324 5.38 10.60 -6.88
C TRP A 324 5.69 9.27 -7.55
N LYS A 325 5.65 8.17 -6.79
CA LYS A 325 5.92 6.81 -7.29
C LYS A 325 5.29 5.75 -6.39
N ASN A 326 5.27 4.53 -6.88
CA ASN A 326 4.80 3.35 -6.14
C ASN A 326 5.62 2.11 -6.53
N HIS A 327 5.59 1.09 -5.71
CA HIS A 327 6.16 -0.22 -6.03
C HIS A 327 5.55 -1.32 -5.14
N ILE A 328 5.63 -2.56 -5.62
CA ILE A 328 5.43 -3.74 -4.79
C ILE A 328 6.66 -3.87 -3.89
N PHE A 329 6.43 -3.80 -2.57
CA PHE A 329 7.51 -3.90 -1.61
C PHE A 329 7.98 -5.35 -1.49
N ARG A 330 9.21 -5.61 -1.93
CA ARG A 330 9.79 -6.94 -2.01
C ARG A 330 11.15 -6.97 -1.31
N ARG A 331 11.29 -7.92 -0.39
CA ARG A 331 12.54 -8.22 0.30
C ARG A 331 12.79 -9.72 0.22
N ASP A 332 14.03 -10.13 0.31
CA ASP A 332 14.40 -11.55 0.26
C ASP A 332 13.70 -12.36 1.34
N TYR A 333 13.50 -11.79 2.53
CA TYR A 333 12.80 -12.46 3.61
C TYR A 333 11.29 -12.61 3.41
N LEU A 334 10.68 -11.83 2.49
CA LEU A 334 9.24 -11.91 2.18
C LEU A 334 8.92 -12.97 1.12
N ILE A 335 9.92 -13.57 0.50
CA ILE A 335 9.74 -14.49 -0.62
C ILE A 335 10.42 -15.83 -0.36
N GLN A 336 9.89 -16.87 -0.95
CA GLN A 336 10.49 -18.20 -0.94
C GLN A 336 11.80 -18.18 -1.73
N GLN A 337 12.87 -18.65 -1.10
CA GLN A 337 14.22 -18.63 -1.69
C GLN A 337 14.51 -19.86 -2.54
N GLU A 338 13.79 -20.97 -2.30
CA GLU A 338 14.04 -22.26 -2.90
C GLU A 338 12.74 -22.99 -3.29
N GLY A 339 12.87 -24.10 -4.01
CA GLY A 339 11.79 -25.00 -4.36
C GLY A 339 10.88 -24.49 -5.49
N GLN A 340 9.77 -25.18 -5.69
CA GLN A 340 8.79 -24.95 -6.77
C GLN A 340 8.23 -23.53 -6.77
N TYR A 341 8.11 -22.91 -5.60
CA TYR A 341 7.53 -21.57 -5.42
C TYR A 341 8.59 -20.49 -5.18
N LYS A 342 9.82 -20.74 -5.61
CA LYS A 342 10.90 -19.74 -5.51
C LYS A 342 10.45 -18.41 -6.10
N GLY A 343 10.60 -17.36 -5.33
CA GLY A 343 10.20 -16.00 -5.72
C GLY A 343 8.76 -15.61 -5.39
N ALA A 344 7.88 -16.58 -5.09
CA ALA A 344 6.54 -16.31 -4.58
C ALA A 344 6.58 -15.84 -3.10
N PRO A 345 5.53 -15.19 -2.59
CA PRO A 345 5.47 -14.78 -1.19
C PRO A 345 5.73 -15.95 -0.22
N LEU A 346 6.50 -15.70 0.83
CA LEU A 346 6.73 -16.65 1.90
C LEU A 346 5.59 -16.55 2.90
N ARG A 347 4.58 -17.38 2.68
CA ARG A 347 3.34 -17.39 3.44
C ARG A 347 3.47 -18.03 4.82
N THR A 348 2.52 -17.76 5.70
CA THR A 348 2.48 -18.31 7.06
C THR A 348 2.33 -19.82 7.06
N LYS A 349 1.43 -20.36 6.23
CA LYS A 349 1.17 -21.79 6.08
C LYS A 349 0.76 -22.16 4.67
N ALA A 350 1.02 -23.40 4.25
CA ALA A 350 0.57 -23.94 2.98
C ALA A 350 0.30 -25.43 3.13
N GLY A 351 -0.84 -25.92 2.57
CA GLY A 351 -1.21 -27.34 2.62
C GLY A 351 -1.24 -27.92 4.05
N GLY A 352 -1.70 -27.16 5.03
CA GLY A 352 -1.71 -27.54 6.45
C GLY A 352 -0.35 -27.46 7.16
N ARG A 353 0.75 -27.17 6.44
CA ARG A 353 2.11 -27.04 7.02
C ARG A 353 2.37 -25.60 7.42
N TRP A 354 2.89 -25.39 8.62
CA TRP A 354 3.40 -24.11 9.08
C TRP A 354 4.77 -23.82 8.44
N LEU A 355 4.88 -22.72 7.72
CA LEU A 355 6.11 -22.30 7.04
C LEU A 355 6.85 -21.20 7.80
N ASN A 356 6.25 -20.64 8.85
CA ASN A 356 6.82 -19.52 9.62
C ASN A 356 7.16 -18.30 8.76
N GLY A 357 6.38 -18.06 7.72
CA GLY A 357 6.57 -16.93 6.81
C GLY A 357 5.84 -15.67 7.28
N TYR A 358 5.51 -14.84 6.31
CA TYR A 358 4.91 -13.52 6.51
C TYR A 358 3.45 -13.49 6.07
N SER A 359 3.21 -13.52 4.77
CA SER A 359 1.89 -13.51 4.15
C SER A 359 1.98 -14.16 2.77
N ASP A 360 0.86 -14.63 2.24
CA ASP A 360 0.72 -15.04 0.84
C ASP A 360 0.60 -13.86 -0.13
N HIS A 361 0.57 -12.64 0.40
CA HIS A 361 0.66 -11.40 -0.35
C HIS A 361 2.00 -10.70 -0.15
N LEU A 362 2.39 -9.85 -1.10
CA LEU A 362 3.46 -8.87 -0.96
C LEU A 362 2.84 -7.50 -0.65
N PRO A 363 3.47 -6.70 0.24
CA PRO A 363 2.99 -5.36 0.53
C PRO A 363 3.13 -4.42 -0.67
N VAL A 364 2.33 -3.37 -0.68
CA VAL A 364 2.43 -2.27 -1.65
C VAL A 364 2.73 -0.95 -0.95
N VAL A 365 3.58 -0.13 -1.57
CA VAL A 365 3.98 1.18 -1.04
C VAL A 365 3.83 2.25 -2.11
N MET A 366 3.30 3.40 -1.70
CA MET A 366 3.17 4.59 -2.52
C MET A 366 3.86 5.77 -1.82
N TYR A 367 4.53 6.60 -2.59
CA TYR A 367 5.21 7.81 -2.10
C TYR A 367 4.53 9.07 -2.61
N LEU A 368 4.41 10.01 -1.72
CA LEU A 368 3.84 11.33 -1.94
C LEU A 368 4.89 12.39 -1.65
N VAL A 369 4.79 13.52 -2.32
CA VAL A 369 5.69 14.67 -2.15
C VAL A 369 4.88 15.93 -1.91
N LYS A 370 5.36 16.77 -1.00
CA LYS A 370 4.87 18.13 -0.77
C LYS A 370 6.03 19.09 -0.56
N GLU A 371 5.92 20.30 -1.06
CA GLU A 371 6.85 21.40 -0.75
C GLU A 371 6.72 21.77 0.73
N LYS A 372 7.85 21.92 1.42
CA LYS A 372 7.85 22.40 2.81
C LYS A 372 7.43 23.86 2.84
N SER A 373 6.42 24.19 3.62
CA SER A 373 6.12 25.59 3.93
C SER A 373 7.35 26.23 4.61
N ARG A 374 7.79 27.37 4.12
CA ARG A 374 8.79 28.16 4.84
C ARG A 374 8.18 28.55 6.18
N LYS A 375 8.75 28.06 7.28
CA LYS A 375 8.49 28.69 8.57
C LYS A 375 9.15 30.06 8.49
N TRP A 376 8.36 31.11 8.52
CA TRP A 376 8.79 32.49 8.71
C TRP A 376 9.23 32.67 10.14
#